data_15cfa2195f0474acfd9d69a41d371541
#
_entry.id   15cfa2195f0474acfd9d69a41d371541
#
_cell.length_a   1.000
_cell.length_b   1.000
_cell.length_c   1.000
_cell.angle_alpha   90.00
_cell.angle_beta   90.00
_cell.angle_gamma   90.00
#
_symmetry.space_group_name_H-M   'P 1'
#
loop_
_entity.id
_entity.type
_entity.pdbx_description
1 polymer ?
#
loop_
_entity_poly.entity_id
_entity_poly.type
_entity_poly.pdbx_seq_one_letter_code
_entity_poly.pdbx_strand_id
1 'polypeptide(L)'
;AALAQANNIANPNLIFVGQVLKIVGATTTPSTQPQPTPQPGVTPQPQPTPLGAFELGGQVDSFAYPDLMRQAGMTWVKRQVSYNLGDSPDVASGAISQAHSQGFRILLSIIGDPAQLGSGGDGYMDQYAGFLGGVAALGPDAIEVWNEMNLDREWPRGQINPATYVRMLSKAYSAIKSKNASVMVISGAPSPTGAEGAFGTDRVWNDDRYVRGMAAAGAASYADCVGIHYNEGIVSPDQTSGDPRGDNYYTRFFWGMVNTYWNAFGGAKPLCFTELGYLSPEGLGPLPAGFAWAGNVTVAQQAQWLGRAAQLARASGKIRLMIVWNVDYKVYGADPQAGYAIIRPDGSCPACSTLGAAMK
;
A
#
# COMPACT_ATOMS: atom_id res chain seq x y z
N ALA A 1 -15.93 32.90 20.59
CA ALA A 1 -16.95 33.90 20.20
C ALA A 1 -16.40 34.91 19.18
N ALA A 2 -15.32 35.69 19.49
CA ALA A 2 -14.80 36.75 18.61
C ALA A 2 -14.37 36.26 17.21
N LEU A 3 -13.71 35.09 17.11
CA LEU A 3 -13.28 34.53 15.83
C LEU A 3 -14.48 34.12 14.94
N ALA A 4 -15.51 33.52 15.53
CA ALA A 4 -16.73 33.13 14.81
C ALA A 4 -17.46 34.39 14.27
N GLN A 5 -17.56 35.44 15.07
CA GLN A 5 -18.19 36.68 14.67
C GLN A 5 -17.42 37.38 13.52
N ALA A 6 -16.08 37.42 13.59
CA ALA A 6 -15.23 38.05 12.58
C ALA A 6 -15.25 37.31 11.22
N ASN A 7 -15.72 36.06 11.22
CA ASN A 7 -15.78 35.22 10.06
C ASN A 7 -17.21 34.84 9.62
N ASN A 8 -18.24 35.50 10.22
CA ASN A 8 -19.67 35.23 9.96
C ASN A 8 -20.04 33.73 10.12
N ILE A 9 -19.44 33.05 11.11
CA ILE A 9 -19.71 31.65 11.38
C ILE A 9 -20.92 31.54 12.29
N ALA A 10 -22.05 31.12 11.76
CA ALA A 10 -23.31 30.99 12.48
C ALA A 10 -23.28 29.87 13.55
N ASN A 11 -22.54 28.81 13.33
CA ASN A 11 -22.34 27.72 14.28
C ASN A 11 -20.84 27.43 14.46
N PRO A 12 -20.25 27.78 15.61
CA PRO A 12 -18.82 27.62 15.87
C PRO A 12 -18.34 26.17 15.93
N ASN A 13 -19.26 25.19 15.98
CA ASN A 13 -18.96 23.76 15.93
C ASN A 13 -18.93 23.20 14.50
N LEU A 14 -19.22 24.02 13.48
CA LEU A 14 -19.20 23.65 12.07
C LEU A 14 -18.13 24.46 11.33
N ILE A 15 -16.87 24.02 11.45
CA ILE A 15 -15.74 24.53 10.68
C ILE A 15 -15.28 23.42 9.74
N PHE A 16 -15.10 23.75 8.47
CA PHE A 16 -14.71 22.79 7.44
C PHE A 16 -13.20 22.82 7.18
N VAL A 17 -12.63 21.66 6.87
CA VAL A 17 -11.20 21.55 6.45
C VAL A 17 -10.99 22.39 5.18
N GLY A 18 -10.00 23.31 5.25
CA GLY A 18 -9.72 24.26 4.15
C GLY A 18 -10.46 25.61 4.27
N GLN A 19 -11.30 25.82 5.27
CA GLN A 19 -11.94 27.11 5.51
C GLN A 19 -10.92 28.14 5.99
N VAL A 20 -10.77 29.25 5.24
CA VAL A 20 -9.88 30.35 5.61
C VAL A 20 -10.57 31.22 6.65
N LEU A 21 -9.92 31.41 7.81
CA LEU A 21 -10.43 32.23 8.90
C LEU A 21 -9.63 33.53 9.03
N LYS A 22 -10.32 34.65 9.12
CA LYS A 22 -9.76 35.98 9.50
C LYS A 22 -9.44 36.03 10.99
N ILE A 23 -8.18 36.27 11.35
CA ILE A 23 -7.78 36.49 12.74
C ILE A 23 -7.88 37.98 13.03
N VAL A 24 -8.75 38.36 13.97
CA VAL A 24 -8.93 39.76 14.40
C VAL A 24 -7.96 40.06 15.53
N GLY A 25 -7.14 41.11 15.38
CA GLY A 25 -6.26 41.62 16.45
C GLY A 25 -4.78 41.73 16.14
N ALA A 26 -4.36 41.49 14.88
CA ALA A 26 -2.99 41.80 14.46
C ALA A 26 -2.92 43.26 13.93
N THR A 27 -2.69 44.22 14.83
CA THR A 27 -2.22 45.56 14.42
C THR A 27 -0.78 45.44 13.96
N THR A 28 -0.57 45.62 12.66
CA THR A 28 0.78 45.73 12.08
C THR A 28 1.35 47.09 12.36
N THR A 29 2.21 47.21 13.37
CA THR A 29 3.15 48.33 13.50
C THR A 29 4.41 47.99 12.69
N PRO A 30 4.95 48.86 11.86
CA PRO A 30 6.23 48.58 11.15
C PRO A 30 7.36 48.58 12.19
N SER A 31 7.84 47.42 12.56
CA SER A 31 9.05 47.23 13.33
C SER A 31 10.23 47.06 12.40
N THR A 32 11.21 47.94 12.48
CA THR A 32 12.55 47.76 11.93
C THR A 32 13.19 46.56 12.62
N GLN A 33 13.20 45.42 11.93
CA GLN A 33 13.68 44.15 12.45
C GLN A 33 15.21 44.08 12.28
N PRO A 34 15.97 43.77 13.34
CA PRO A 34 17.37 43.36 13.19
C PRO A 34 17.43 42.05 12.43
N GLN A 35 18.43 41.94 11.56
CA GLN A 35 18.72 40.74 10.74
C GLN A 35 18.81 39.50 11.65
N PRO A 36 18.07 38.39 11.35
CA PRO A 36 18.09 37.22 12.21
C PRO A 36 19.43 36.51 12.14
N THR A 37 19.97 36.25 13.33
CA THR A 37 21.10 35.32 13.52
C THR A 37 20.68 33.95 13.02
N PRO A 38 21.58 33.13 12.38
CA PRO A 38 21.23 31.80 11.90
C PRO A 38 20.83 30.91 13.08
N GLN A 39 19.59 30.43 13.07
CA GLN A 39 19.08 29.49 14.02
C GLN A 39 19.57 28.08 13.62
N PRO A 40 20.18 27.29 14.51
CA PRO A 40 20.59 25.94 14.17
C PRO A 40 19.38 25.03 13.96
N GLY A 41 19.31 24.38 12.82
CA GLY A 41 18.65 23.09 12.64
C GLY A 41 17.13 23.11 12.47
N VAL A 42 16.57 23.88 11.52
CA VAL A 42 15.33 23.46 10.87
C VAL A 42 15.74 22.54 9.71
N THR A 43 15.58 21.24 9.93
CA THR A 43 15.72 20.25 8.83
C THR A 43 14.71 20.65 7.74
N PRO A 44 15.13 20.85 6.48
CA PRO A 44 14.20 21.14 5.40
C PRO A 44 13.12 20.08 5.33
N GLN A 45 11.85 20.49 5.39
CA GLN A 45 10.74 19.58 5.15
C GLN A 45 10.95 18.97 3.75
N PRO A 46 10.89 17.64 3.58
CA PRO A 46 11.11 17.01 2.28
C PRO A 46 10.16 17.64 1.26
N GLN A 47 10.71 18.16 0.17
CA GLN A 47 9.88 18.58 -0.96
C GLN A 47 9.12 17.37 -1.48
N PRO A 48 7.85 17.54 -1.90
CA PRO A 48 7.09 16.46 -2.52
C PRO A 48 7.90 15.85 -3.66
N THR A 49 8.18 14.55 -3.56
CA THR A 49 8.83 13.83 -4.67
C THR A 49 7.90 13.90 -5.87
N PRO A 50 8.38 14.26 -7.08
CA PRO A 50 7.54 14.25 -8.26
C PRO A 50 6.86 12.89 -8.39
N LEU A 51 5.51 12.89 -8.44
CA LEU A 51 4.73 11.69 -8.71
C LEU A 51 5.14 11.20 -10.10
N GLY A 52 5.90 10.10 -10.18
CA GLY A 52 6.18 9.44 -11.44
C GLY A 52 4.88 9.02 -12.14
N ALA A 53 4.94 8.76 -13.44
CA ALA A 53 3.78 8.27 -14.17
C ALA A 53 3.21 7.00 -13.52
N PHE A 54 1.88 6.86 -13.54
CA PHE A 54 1.20 5.65 -13.06
C PHE A 54 1.67 4.41 -13.82
N GLU A 55 1.91 3.33 -13.12
CA GLU A 55 2.34 2.05 -13.67
C GLU A 55 1.50 0.90 -13.12
N LEU A 56 1.40 -0.15 -13.93
CA LEU A 56 0.59 -1.34 -13.63
C LEU A 56 1.48 -2.59 -13.57
N GLY A 57 1.16 -3.48 -12.64
CA GLY A 57 1.80 -4.78 -12.51
C GLY A 57 0.84 -5.84 -11.99
N GLY A 58 1.37 -7.04 -11.78
CA GLY A 58 0.64 -8.15 -11.18
C GLY A 58 1.51 -9.01 -10.30
N GLN A 59 0.94 -9.52 -9.21
CA GLN A 59 1.60 -10.52 -8.37
C GLN A 59 1.43 -11.90 -9.00
N VAL A 60 2.52 -12.62 -9.14
CA VAL A 60 2.55 -13.93 -9.80
C VAL A 60 2.97 -15.03 -8.83
N ASP A 61 2.40 -16.22 -9.02
CA ASP A 61 2.90 -17.45 -8.42
C ASP A 61 4.08 -18.00 -9.21
N SER A 62 3.88 -18.24 -10.51
CA SER A 62 4.87 -18.92 -11.35
C SER A 62 5.49 -18.05 -12.45
N PHE A 63 4.95 -16.86 -12.73
CA PHE A 63 5.32 -16.01 -13.86
C PHE A 63 5.25 -16.74 -15.22
N ALA A 64 4.21 -17.59 -15.38
CA ALA A 64 4.02 -18.42 -16.57
C ALA A 64 3.36 -17.68 -17.75
N TYR A 65 2.80 -16.48 -17.52
CA TYR A 65 1.93 -15.79 -18.50
C TYR A 65 2.40 -14.36 -18.83
N PRO A 66 3.68 -14.13 -19.18
CA PRO A 66 4.18 -12.77 -19.43
C PRO A 66 3.47 -12.07 -20.60
N ASP A 67 3.02 -12.83 -21.62
CA ASP A 67 2.32 -12.24 -22.76
C ASP A 67 0.92 -11.73 -22.40
N LEU A 68 0.17 -12.46 -21.57
CA LEU A 68 -1.11 -11.98 -21.05
C LEU A 68 -0.92 -10.77 -20.13
N MET A 69 0.16 -10.72 -19.34
CA MET A 69 0.50 -9.55 -18.55
C MET A 69 0.82 -8.33 -19.45
N ARG A 70 1.56 -8.53 -20.56
CA ARG A 70 1.80 -7.45 -21.56
C ARG A 70 0.49 -6.99 -22.20
N GLN A 71 -0.41 -7.93 -22.56
CA GLN A 71 -1.74 -7.60 -23.06
C GLN A 71 -2.54 -6.76 -22.06
N ALA A 72 -2.40 -7.02 -20.75
CA ALA A 72 -3.00 -6.23 -19.70
C ALA A 72 -2.33 -4.84 -19.50
N GLY A 73 -1.26 -4.53 -20.24
CA GLY A 73 -0.50 -3.29 -20.08
C GLY A 73 0.40 -3.27 -18.84
N MET A 74 0.67 -4.43 -18.26
CA MET A 74 1.55 -4.56 -17.10
C MET A 74 3.02 -4.42 -17.52
N THR A 75 3.77 -3.64 -16.76
CA THR A 75 5.22 -3.45 -16.89
C THR A 75 5.97 -3.88 -15.63
N TRP A 76 5.25 -4.27 -14.59
CA TRP A 76 5.78 -4.76 -13.32
C TRP A 76 5.30 -6.16 -13.01
N VAL A 77 6.16 -6.92 -12.34
CA VAL A 77 5.80 -8.18 -11.67
C VAL A 77 6.12 -8.06 -10.18
N LYS A 78 5.24 -8.57 -9.32
CA LYS A 78 5.51 -8.68 -7.88
C LYS A 78 5.73 -10.13 -7.50
N ARG A 79 6.76 -10.37 -6.66
CA ARG A 79 7.02 -11.66 -5.98
C ARG A 79 7.18 -11.40 -4.49
N GLN A 80 6.72 -12.35 -3.69
CA GLN A 80 7.04 -12.39 -2.26
C GLN A 80 8.31 -13.21 -2.02
N VAL A 81 9.12 -12.76 -1.08
CA VAL A 81 10.34 -13.43 -0.61
C VAL A 81 10.28 -13.48 0.91
N SER A 82 10.32 -14.68 1.47
CA SER A 82 10.43 -14.86 2.92
C SER A 82 11.90 -14.69 3.34
N TYR A 83 12.10 -14.10 4.51
CA TYR A 83 13.40 -13.96 5.16
C TYR A 83 13.42 -14.61 6.53
N ASN A 84 14.38 -15.48 6.77
CA ASN A 84 14.74 -16.01 8.07
C ASN A 84 16.17 -15.61 8.43
N LEU A 85 16.49 -15.56 9.72
CA LEU A 85 17.85 -15.27 10.16
C LEU A 85 18.87 -16.19 9.50
N GLY A 86 19.87 -15.59 8.85
CA GLY A 86 20.93 -16.31 8.15
C GLY A 86 20.68 -16.56 6.66
N ASP A 87 19.53 -16.21 6.14
CA ASP A 87 19.27 -16.34 4.70
C ASP A 87 20.21 -15.44 3.89
N SER A 88 20.70 -15.97 2.74
CA SER A 88 21.46 -15.18 1.77
C SER A 88 20.52 -14.31 0.92
N PRO A 89 20.90 -13.05 0.64
CA PRO A 89 20.18 -12.21 -0.33
C PRO A 89 20.04 -12.85 -1.73
N ASP A 90 20.92 -13.79 -2.08
CA ASP A 90 20.93 -14.46 -3.39
C ASP A 90 19.64 -15.24 -3.70
N VAL A 91 18.83 -15.55 -2.69
CA VAL A 91 17.51 -16.19 -2.88
C VAL A 91 16.60 -15.36 -3.80
N ALA A 92 16.83 -14.04 -3.90
CA ALA A 92 16.08 -13.13 -4.75
C ALA A 92 16.59 -13.08 -6.21
N SER A 93 17.82 -13.54 -6.48
CA SER A 93 18.50 -13.35 -7.77
C SER A 93 17.75 -13.96 -8.96
N GLY A 94 17.17 -15.16 -8.76
CA GLY A 94 16.41 -15.87 -9.78
C GLY A 94 15.16 -15.11 -10.22
N ALA A 95 14.40 -14.54 -9.25
CA ALA A 95 13.20 -13.76 -9.54
C ALA A 95 13.54 -12.47 -10.28
N ILE A 96 14.60 -11.77 -9.86
CA ILE A 96 15.06 -10.54 -10.51
C ILE A 96 15.47 -10.82 -11.96
N SER A 97 16.34 -11.82 -12.17
CA SER A 97 16.82 -12.18 -13.50
C SER A 97 15.69 -12.62 -14.42
N GLN A 98 14.72 -13.41 -13.92
CA GLN A 98 13.56 -13.85 -14.69
C GLN A 98 12.70 -12.66 -15.14
N ALA A 99 12.38 -11.72 -14.23
CA ALA A 99 11.59 -10.54 -14.56
C ALA A 99 12.27 -9.68 -15.63
N HIS A 100 13.55 -9.36 -15.43
CA HIS A 100 14.32 -8.52 -16.35
C HIS A 100 14.51 -9.16 -17.71
N SER A 101 14.77 -10.49 -17.77
CA SER A 101 14.89 -11.21 -19.04
C SER A 101 13.59 -11.21 -19.86
N GLN A 102 12.45 -11.04 -19.20
CA GLN A 102 11.13 -10.91 -19.82
C GLN A 102 10.73 -9.44 -20.06
N GLY A 103 11.61 -8.47 -19.76
CA GLY A 103 11.34 -7.03 -19.96
C GLY A 103 10.39 -6.40 -18.95
N PHE A 104 10.21 -7.04 -17.78
CA PHE A 104 9.43 -6.49 -16.66
C PHE A 104 10.34 -5.91 -15.60
N ARG A 105 9.88 -4.86 -14.92
CA ARG A 105 10.40 -4.45 -13.63
C ARG A 105 9.87 -5.36 -12.54
N ILE A 106 10.64 -5.48 -11.45
CA ILE A 106 10.26 -6.35 -10.33
C ILE A 106 10.12 -5.57 -9.02
N LEU A 107 8.98 -5.79 -8.36
CA LEU A 107 8.74 -5.48 -6.97
C LEU A 107 8.93 -6.76 -6.13
N LEU A 108 9.87 -6.73 -5.20
CA LEU A 108 10.02 -7.78 -4.20
C LEU A 108 9.37 -7.34 -2.89
N SER A 109 8.31 -8.06 -2.47
CA SER A 109 7.74 -7.92 -1.12
C SER A 109 8.50 -8.87 -0.20
N ILE A 110 9.30 -8.33 0.71
CA ILE A 110 10.17 -9.14 1.57
C ILE A 110 9.58 -9.19 2.96
N ILE A 111 9.23 -10.41 3.40
CA ILE A 111 8.53 -10.66 4.65
C ILE A 111 9.46 -11.45 5.57
N GLY A 112 9.69 -10.94 6.77
CA GLY A 112 10.45 -11.66 7.78
C GLY A 112 9.57 -12.61 8.61
N ASP A 113 10.19 -13.32 9.53
CA ASP A 113 9.51 -14.24 10.44
C ASP A 113 9.05 -13.49 11.71
N PRO A 114 7.73 -13.45 12.02
CA PRO A 114 7.22 -12.76 13.20
C PRO A 114 7.76 -13.31 14.53
N ALA A 115 8.02 -14.63 14.63
CA ALA A 115 8.52 -15.23 15.86
C ALA A 115 9.99 -14.83 16.09
N GLN A 116 10.79 -14.82 15.02
CA GLN A 116 12.17 -14.35 15.09
C GLN A 116 12.27 -12.85 15.40
N LEU A 117 11.37 -12.04 14.80
CA LEU A 117 11.26 -10.62 15.13
C LEU A 117 10.86 -10.42 16.60
N GLY A 118 9.89 -11.18 17.09
CA GLY A 118 9.39 -11.08 18.46
C GLY A 118 10.44 -11.40 19.52
N SER A 119 11.32 -12.37 19.23
CA SER A 119 12.40 -12.77 20.13
C SER A 119 13.68 -11.93 19.95
N GLY A 120 13.98 -11.51 18.71
CA GLY A 120 15.24 -10.82 18.37
C GLY A 120 15.18 -9.29 18.44
N GLY A 121 13.98 -8.70 18.42
CA GLY A 121 13.78 -7.26 18.54
C GLY A 121 14.64 -6.45 17.55
N ASP A 122 15.35 -5.45 18.06
CA ASP A 122 16.22 -4.58 17.23
C ASP A 122 17.34 -5.34 16.54
N GLY A 123 17.89 -6.39 17.16
CA GLY A 123 18.92 -7.22 16.54
C GLY A 123 18.42 -7.95 15.30
N TYR A 124 17.18 -8.43 15.33
CA TYR A 124 16.53 -8.99 14.13
C TYR A 124 16.32 -7.93 13.06
N MET A 125 15.83 -6.74 13.44
CA MET A 125 15.61 -5.64 12.50
C MET A 125 16.91 -5.22 11.80
N ASP A 126 18.04 -5.23 12.48
CA ASP A 126 19.35 -4.91 11.90
C ASP A 126 19.78 -5.97 10.86
N GLN A 127 19.57 -7.26 11.17
CA GLN A 127 19.88 -8.34 10.24
C GLN A 127 18.93 -8.34 9.03
N TYR A 128 17.63 -8.13 9.25
CA TYR A 128 16.63 -7.95 8.18
C TYR A 128 17.00 -6.78 7.27
N ALA A 129 17.35 -5.62 7.83
CA ALA A 129 17.81 -4.47 7.04
C ALA A 129 19.08 -4.79 6.25
N GLY A 130 20.03 -5.51 6.83
CA GLY A 130 21.24 -5.98 6.14
C GLY A 130 20.93 -6.88 4.96
N PHE A 131 19.99 -7.83 5.15
CA PHE A 131 19.49 -8.69 4.06
C PHE A 131 18.85 -7.87 2.93
N LEU A 132 17.97 -6.90 3.26
CA LEU A 132 17.37 -6.01 2.27
C LEU A 132 18.41 -5.19 1.49
N GLY A 133 19.46 -4.73 2.17
CA GLY A 133 20.60 -4.07 1.53
C GLY A 133 21.30 -5.00 0.53
N GLY A 134 21.51 -6.26 0.93
CA GLY A 134 22.07 -7.29 0.05
C GLY A 134 21.17 -7.54 -1.18
N VAL A 135 19.87 -7.67 -0.99
CA VAL A 135 18.90 -7.82 -2.10
C VAL A 135 18.93 -6.58 -3.01
N ALA A 136 19.00 -5.37 -2.45
CA ALA A 136 19.07 -4.14 -3.23
C ALA A 136 20.32 -4.10 -4.13
N ALA A 137 21.44 -4.68 -3.69
CA ALA A 137 22.66 -4.79 -4.51
C ALA A 137 22.48 -5.71 -5.73
N LEU A 138 21.50 -6.64 -5.71
CA LEU A 138 21.17 -7.50 -6.85
C LEU A 138 20.35 -6.77 -7.93
N GLY A 139 19.87 -5.55 -7.64
CA GLY A 139 19.24 -4.66 -8.61
C GLY A 139 17.75 -4.90 -8.89
N PRO A 140 16.89 -5.23 -7.91
CA PRO A 140 15.44 -5.14 -8.11
C PRO A 140 15.03 -3.68 -8.35
N ASP A 141 13.87 -3.45 -8.97
CA ASP A 141 13.39 -2.10 -9.24
C ASP A 141 12.67 -1.50 -8.02
N ALA A 142 12.04 -2.33 -7.19
CA ALA A 142 11.43 -1.92 -5.93
C ALA A 142 11.50 -3.01 -4.87
N ILE A 143 11.50 -2.58 -3.61
CA ILE A 143 11.38 -3.45 -2.42
C ILE A 143 10.25 -2.91 -1.56
N GLU A 144 9.25 -3.76 -1.28
CA GLU A 144 8.26 -3.54 -0.22
C GLU A 144 8.79 -4.12 1.08
N VAL A 145 8.84 -3.28 2.12
CA VAL A 145 9.42 -3.61 3.41
C VAL A 145 8.34 -4.18 4.34
N TRP A 146 8.25 -5.51 4.42
CA TRP A 146 7.24 -6.25 5.16
C TRP A 146 5.86 -6.24 4.50
N ASN A 147 4.89 -6.97 5.13
CA ASN A 147 3.50 -7.13 4.69
C ASN A 147 2.58 -7.15 5.92
N GLU A 148 1.42 -6.53 5.84
CA GLU A 148 0.27 -6.58 6.78
C GLU A 148 0.63 -6.56 8.27
N MET A 149 1.60 -5.74 8.65
CA MET A 149 2.19 -5.65 9.99
C MET A 149 1.21 -5.18 11.09
N ASN A 150 -0.02 -4.92 10.75
CA ASN A 150 -1.09 -4.59 11.68
C ASN A 150 -1.87 -5.83 12.18
N LEU A 151 -1.46 -7.04 11.77
CA LEU A 151 -2.07 -8.32 12.15
C LEU A 151 -1.07 -9.24 12.86
N ASP A 152 -1.55 -10.05 13.84
CA ASP A 152 -0.74 -10.99 14.63
C ASP A 152 -0.24 -12.22 13.83
N ARG A 153 -0.73 -12.43 12.63
CA ARG A 153 -0.20 -13.45 11.71
C ARG A 153 1.08 -13.01 10.98
N GLU A 154 1.26 -11.69 10.83
CA GLU A 154 2.36 -11.07 10.08
C GLU A 154 3.33 -10.29 10.99
N TRP A 155 2.93 -10.03 12.25
CA TRP A 155 3.72 -9.29 13.22
C TRP A 155 3.60 -9.95 14.61
N PRO A 156 4.64 -9.87 15.47
CA PRO A 156 4.59 -10.52 16.78
C PRO A 156 3.39 -10.07 17.59
N ARG A 157 2.58 -11.04 18.03
CA ARG A 157 1.39 -10.81 18.85
C ARG A 157 1.72 -9.99 20.10
N GLY A 158 0.89 -9.01 20.41
CA GLY A 158 1.10 -8.08 21.54
C GLY A 158 2.19 -7.03 21.32
N GLN A 159 2.88 -7.06 20.16
CA GLN A 159 3.91 -6.11 19.80
C GLN A 159 3.56 -5.28 18.54
N ILE A 160 2.33 -5.36 18.06
CA ILE A 160 1.85 -4.59 16.92
C ILE A 160 1.90 -3.10 17.27
N ASN A 161 2.79 -2.36 16.60
CA ASN A 161 2.99 -0.94 16.88
C ASN A 161 3.56 -0.21 15.66
N PRO A 162 2.89 0.84 15.15
CA PRO A 162 3.35 1.55 13.95
C PRO A 162 4.71 2.24 14.13
N ALA A 163 5.04 2.74 15.32
CA ALA A 163 6.35 3.36 15.56
C ALA A 163 7.48 2.33 15.54
N THR A 164 7.25 1.11 16.04
CA THR A 164 8.20 0.01 15.97
C THR A 164 8.42 -0.41 14.51
N TYR A 165 7.35 -0.52 13.73
CA TYR A 165 7.47 -0.77 12.30
C TYR A 165 8.27 0.33 11.58
N VAL A 166 7.99 1.61 11.86
CA VAL A 166 8.71 2.73 11.22
C VAL A 166 10.20 2.72 11.58
N ARG A 167 10.56 2.29 12.80
CA ARG A 167 11.97 2.08 13.17
C ARG A 167 12.64 1.01 12.29
N MET A 168 11.97 -0.13 12.05
CA MET A 168 12.44 -1.14 11.10
C MET A 168 12.53 -0.60 9.67
N LEU A 169 11.50 0.11 9.21
CA LEU A 169 11.47 0.74 7.89
C LEU A 169 12.64 1.71 7.69
N SER A 170 13.01 2.50 8.72
CA SER A 170 14.12 3.45 8.64
C SER A 170 15.48 2.75 8.48
N LYS A 171 15.68 1.62 9.19
CA LYS A 171 16.87 0.78 9.05
C LYS A 171 16.94 0.17 7.64
N ALA A 172 15.83 -0.39 7.18
CA ALA A 172 15.68 -0.98 5.85
C ALA A 172 15.95 0.05 4.73
N TYR A 173 15.33 1.23 4.81
CA TYR A 173 15.53 2.32 3.85
C TYR A 173 17.01 2.70 3.74
N SER A 174 17.66 2.91 4.88
CA SER A 174 19.08 3.27 4.93
C SER A 174 19.97 2.19 4.31
N ALA A 175 19.71 0.92 4.63
CA ALA A 175 20.46 -0.22 4.09
C ALA A 175 20.25 -0.36 2.56
N ILE A 176 19.00 -0.28 2.08
CA ILE A 176 18.67 -0.36 0.65
C ILE A 176 19.36 0.79 -0.10
N LYS A 177 19.13 2.04 0.32
CA LYS A 177 19.64 3.23 -0.38
C LYS A 177 21.16 3.32 -0.38
N SER A 178 21.82 2.79 0.65
CA SER A 178 23.31 2.72 0.71
C SER A 178 23.89 1.75 -0.33
N LYS A 179 23.15 0.72 -0.73
CA LYS A 179 23.59 -0.29 -1.71
C LYS A 179 23.14 0.04 -3.12
N ASN A 180 21.92 0.52 -3.26
CA ASN A 180 21.37 0.92 -4.55
C ASN A 180 20.32 2.02 -4.37
N ALA A 181 20.72 3.27 -4.61
CA ALA A 181 19.84 4.43 -4.43
C ALA A 181 18.66 4.45 -5.43
N SER A 182 18.74 3.72 -6.55
CA SER A 182 17.69 3.67 -7.57
C SER A 182 16.52 2.76 -7.20
N VAL A 183 16.69 1.81 -6.28
CA VAL A 183 15.62 0.92 -5.82
C VAL A 183 14.54 1.72 -5.12
N MET A 184 13.31 1.64 -5.62
CA MET A 184 12.14 2.26 -4.98
C MET A 184 11.81 1.51 -3.68
N VAL A 185 11.79 2.22 -2.56
CA VAL A 185 11.39 1.65 -1.26
C VAL A 185 9.91 1.93 -1.05
N ILE A 186 9.12 0.86 -0.93
CA ILE A 186 7.69 0.94 -0.63
C ILE A 186 7.52 0.49 0.82
N SER A 187 6.77 1.28 1.63
CA SER A 187 6.41 0.80 2.96
C SER A 187 5.52 -0.43 2.84
N GLY A 188 5.62 -1.36 3.78
CA GLY A 188 4.64 -2.44 3.89
C GLY A 188 3.22 -1.88 3.96
N ALA A 189 2.30 -2.54 3.30
CA ALA A 189 0.89 -2.18 3.32
C ALA A 189 0.21 -2.85 4.51
N PRO A 190 -0.51 -2.10 5.38
CA PRO A 190 -1.40 -2.71 6.35
C PRO A 190 -2.56 -3.45 5.69
N SER A 191 -3.01 -4.55 6.32
CA SER A 191 -4.24 -5.25 5.92
C SER A 191 -5.46 -4.38 6.17
N PRO A 192 -6.32 -4.16 5.17
CA PRO A 192 -7.58 -3.44 5.36
C PRO A 192 -8.46 -4.17 6.38
N THR A 193 -8.81 -3.52 7.48
CA THR A 193 -9.63 -4.18 8.52
C THR A 193 -10.30 -3.18 9.46
N GLY A 194 -11.50 -3.53 9.92
CA GLY A 194 -12.22 -2.88 11.03
C GLY A 194 -12.30 -3.76 12.29
N ALA A 195 -11.49 -4.80 12.38
CA ALA A 195 -11.67 -5.90 13.33
C ALA A 195 -11.00 -5.68 14.71
N GLU A 196 -10.36 -4.53 14.95
CA GLU A 196 -9.69 -4.21 16.21
C GLU A 196 -10.61 -4.41 17.44
N GLY A 197 -11.86 -3.93 17.33
CA GLY A 197 -12.84 -4.08 18.41
C GLY A 197 -13.25 -5.52 18.70
N ALA A 198 -13.15 -6.42 17.73
CA ALA A 198 -13.52 -7.82 17.88
C ALA A 198 -12.37 -8.69 18.42
N PHE A 199 -11.12 -8.40 18.07
CA PHE A 199 -9.95 -9.24 18.39
C PHE A 199 -8.98 -8.61 19.40
N GLY A 200 -9.06 -7.30 19.63
CA GLY A 200 -8.15 -6.55 20.49
C GLY A 200 -6.83 -6.16 19.82
N THR A 201 -6.19 -5.12 20.35
CA THR A 201 -4.98 -4.52 19.78
C THR A 201 -3.72 -5.37 19.95
N ASP A 202 -3.77 -6.44 20.73
CA ASP A 202 -2.70 -7.44 20.79
C ASP A 202 -2.65 -8.31 19.53
N ARG A 203 -3.75 -8.37 18.77
CA ARG A 203 -3.89 -9.20 17.57
C ARG A 203 -4.10 -8.43 16.29
N VAL A 204 -4.87 -7.34 16.34
CA VAL A 204 -5.29 -6.58 15.17
C VAL A 204 -5.33 -5.10 15.51
N TRP A 205 -4.77 -4.26 14.63
CA TRP A 205 -5.04 -2.84 14.60
C TRP A 205 -5.79 -2.49 13.32
N ASN A 206 -6.84 -1.66 13.43
CA ASN A 206 -7.47 -1.09 12.24
C ASN A 206 -6.43 -0.34 11.42
N ASP A 207 -6.41 -0.57 10.10
CA ASP A 207 -5.38 -0.04 9.22
C ASP A 207 -5.37 1.50 9.15
N ASP A 208 -6.55 2.17 9.24
CA ASP A 208 -6.63 3.63 9.30
C ASP A 208 -5.91 4.21 10.53
N ARG A 209 -6.02 3.54 11.67
CA ARG A 209 -5.32 3.93 12.89
C ARG A 209 -3.83 3.63 12.77
N TYR A 210 -3.50 2.48 12.19
CA TYR A 210 -2.11 2.06 12.01
C TYR A 210 -1.36 2.99 11.06
N VAL A 211 -1.96 3.34 9.91
CA VAL A 211 -1.33 4.23 8.92
C VAL A 211 -1.16 5.67 9.44
N ARG A 212 -2.11 6.18 10.24
CA ARG A 212 -1.92 7.45 10.95
C ARG A 212 -0.76 7.39 11.94
N GLY A 213 -0.60 6.27 12.64
CA GLY A 213 0.55 6.02 13.52
C GLY A 213 1.86 5.96 12.77
N MET A 214 1.91 5.33 11.58
CA MET A 214 3.09 5.33 10.71
C MET A 214 3.46 6.76 10.27
N ALA A 215 2.48 7.53 9.84
CA ALA A 215 2.71 8.93 9.43
C ALA A 215 3.24 9.78 10.59
N ALA A 216 2.62 9.66 11.78
CA ALA A 216 3.06 10.35 12.99
C ALA A 216 4.48 9.96 13.43
N ALA A 217 4.88 8.71 13.21
CA ALA A 217 6.23 8.21 13.45
C ALA A 217 7.25 8.59 12.36
N GLY A 218 6.85 9.33 11.32
CA GLY A 218 7.75 9.86 10.29
C GLY A 218 8.05 8.89 9.13
N ALA A 219 7.19 7.92 8.86
CA ALA A 219 7.38 6.93 7.80
C ALA A 219 7.64 7.56 6.42
N ALA A 220 7.08 8.74 6.13
CA ALA A 220 7.29 9.47 4.89
C ALA A 220 8.78 9.76 4.59
N SER A 221 9.64 9.84 5.60
CA SER A 221 11.09 10.05 5.42
C SER A 221 11.82 8.77 4.98
N TYR A 222 11.18 7.62 5.12
CA TYR A 222 11.81 6.31 4.92
C TYR A 222 11.08 5.45 3.88
N ALA A 223 10.27 6.06 3.03
CA ALA A 223 9.65 5.39 1.89
C ALA A 223 9.58 6.36 0.69
N ASP A 224 9.74 5.82 -0.51
CA ASP A 224 9.51 6.55 -1.76
C ASP A 224 8.03 6.50 -2.13
N CYS A 225 7.30 5.46 -1.69
CA CYS A 225 5.89 5.24 -1.90
C CYS A 225 5.25 4.58 -0.66
N VAL A 226 4.02 4.94 -0.33
CA VAL A 226 3.26 4.32 0.77
C VAL A 226 2.50 3.11 0.24
N GLY A 227 2.76 1.92 0.80
CA GLY A 227 2.05 0.69 0.48
C GLY A 227 0.60 0.72 0.95
N ILE A 228 -0.30 0.20 0.13
CA ILE A 228 -1.73 0.09 0.39
C ILE A 228 -2.27 -1.21 -0.20
N HIS A 229 -3.18 -1.89 0.52
CA HIS A 229 -3.94 -3.04 0.02
C HIS A 229 -5.41 -2.68 -0.19
N TYR A 230 -6.05 -3.35 -1.16
CA TYR A 230 -7.49 -3.28 -1.37
C TYR A 230 -8.00 -4.61 -1.95
N ASN A 231 -8.47 -5.50 -1.07
CA ASN A 231 -8.87 -6.86 -1.43
C ASN A 231 -10.32 -7.20 -1.02
N GLU A 232 -11.05 -6.24 -0.42
CA GLU A 232 -12.39 -6.45 0.13
C GLU A 232 -13.53 -5.87 -0.73
N GLY A 233 -13.24 -5.31 -1.90
CA GLY A 233 -14.24 -4.68 -2.76
C GLY A 233 -15.17 -5.68 -3.42
N ILE A 234 -16.49 -5.39 -3.39
CA ILE A 234 -17.54 -6.11 -4.14
C ILE A 234 -18.47 -5.16 -4.88
N VAL A 235 -18.04 -3.93 -5.07
CA VAL A 235 -18.75 -2.88 -5.82
C VAL A 235 -17.79 -2.21 -6.79
N SER A 236 -18.34 -1.48 -7.76
CA SER A 236 -17.53 -0.69 -8.70
C SER A 236 -16.60 0.27 -7.95
N PRO A 237 -15.34 0.47 -8.39
CA PRO A 237 -14.44 1.45 -7.79
C PRO A 237 -14.91 2.91 -7.91
N ASP A 238 -15.94 3.20 -8.69
CA ASP A 238 -16.61 4.50 -8.71
C ASP A 238 -17.52 4.74 -7.51
N GLN A 239 -17.95 3.66 -6.81
CA GLN A 239 -18.87 3.77 -5.69
C GLN A 239 -18.15 4.15 -4.40
N THR A 240 -18.83 4.95 -3.59
CA THR A 240 -18.36 5.37 -2.24
C THR A 240 -19.38 5.03 -1.15
N SER A 241 -20.46 4.34 -1.52
CA SER A 241 -21.54 3.88 -0.64
C SER A 241 -22.30 2.74 -1.29
N GLY A 242 -23.21 2.10 -0.54
CA GLY A 242 -24.11 1.08 -1.07
C GLY A 242 -23.46 -0.30 -1.21
N ASP A 243 -22.52 -0.64 -0.34
CA ASP A 243 -21.99 -1.99 -0.28
C ASP A 243 -23.09 -2.99 0.13
N PRO A 244 -23.25 -4.11 -0.60
CA PRO A 244 -24.29 -5.11 -0.31
C PRO A 244 -24.23 -5.74 1.09
N ARG A 245 -23.09 -5.63 1.80
CA ARG A 245 -22.95 -6.05 3.20
C ARG A 245 -23.69 -5.16 4.19
N GLY A 246 -24.26 -4.03 3.73
CA GLY A 246 -25.03 -3.12 4.55
C GLY A 246 -24.20 -2.16 5.41
N ASP A 247 -22.90 -2.12 5.23
CA ASP A 247 -22.03 -1.15 5.88
C ASP A 247 -21.30 -0.25 4.84
N ASN A 248 -20.95 0.95 5.24
CA ASN A 248 -20.17 1.89 4.42
C ASN A 248 -18.76 2.10 5.01
N TYR A 249 -18.20 1.07 5.63
CA TYR A 249 -16.83 1.16 6.14
C TYR A 249 -15.86 1.39 4.97
N TYR A 250 -14.91 2.30 5.15
CA TYR A 250 -14.08 2.81 4.04
C TYR A 250 -13.30 1.72 3.29
N THR A 251 -12.97 0.59 3.94
CA THR A 251 -12.25 -0.53 3.29
C THR A 251 -13.07 -1.22 2.19
N ARG A 252 -14.39 -1.01 2.15
CA ARG A 252 -15.29 -1.52 1.11
C ARG A 252 -15.12 -0.83 -0.23
N PHE A 253 -14.50 0.36 -0.25
CA PHE A 253 -14.50 1.26 -1.39
C PHE A 253 -13.08 1.66 -1.79
N PHE A 254 -12.80 1.63 -3.10
CA PHE A 254 -11.52 2.05 -3.66
C PHE A 254 -11.11 3.46 -3.17
N TRP A 255 -12.01 4.44 -3.32
CA TRP A 255 -11.72 5.81 -2.88
C TRP A 255 -11.68 5.95 -1.36
N GLY A 256 -12.38 5.09 -0.64
CA GLY A 256 -12.28 5.02 0.82
C GLY A 256 -10.85 4.72 1.26
N MET A 257 -10.24 3.69 0.65
CA MET A 257 -8.85 3.34 0.91
C MET A 257 -7.88 4.42 0.47
N VAL A 258 -7.98 4.88 -0.78
CA VAL A 258 -7.09 5.93 -1.31
C VAL A 258 -7.10 7.18 -0.43
N ASN A 259 -8.29 7.68 -0.06
CA ASN A 259 -8.40 8.91 0.70
C ASN A 259 -7.92 8.74 2.16
N THR A 260 -8.16 7.59 2.78
CA THR A 260 -7.69 7.30 4.14
C THR A 260 -6.16 7.37 4.20
N TYR A 261 -5.47 6.70 3.29
CA TYR A 261 -4.00 6.67 3.27
C TYR A 261 -3.40 8.00 2.81
N TRP A 262 -3.95 8.59 1.73
CA TRP A 262 -3.50 9.88 1.23
C TRP A 262 -3.58 10.98 2.30
N ASN A 263 -4.71 11.05 3.01
CA ASN A 263 -4.92 12.05 4.05
C ASN A 263 -4.05 11.80 5.29
N ALA A 264 -3.80 10.54 5.66
CA ALA A 264 -2.91 10.20 6.78
C ALA A 264 -1.50 10.75 6.58
N PHE A 265 -1.00 10.73 5.34
CA PHE A 265 0.32 11.26 4.98
C PHE A 265 0.28 12.72 4.47
N GLY A 266 -0.88 13.38 4.46
CA GLY A 266 -1.01 14.75 3.95
C GLY A 266 -0.58 14.92 2.49
N GLY A 267 -0.62 13.86 1.70
CA GLY A 267 -0.15 13.85 0.29
C GLY A 267 1.36 13.95 0.12
N ALA A 268 2.15 13.75 1.18
CA ALA A 268 3.61 13.90 1.13
C ALA A 268 4.31 12.83 0.27
N LYS A 269 3.67 11.70 0.04
CA LYS A 269 4.19 10.58 -0.77
C LYS A 269 3.10 10.00 -1.66
N PRO A 270 3.45 9.49 -2.86
CA PRO A 270 2.52 8.71 -3.67
C PRO A 270 2.10 7.43 -2.95
N LEU A 271 0.96 6.90 -3.37
CA LEU A 271 0.47 5.59 -2.94
C LEU A 271 0.85 4.52 -3.96
N CYS A 272 1.21 3.34 -3.46
CA CYS A 272 1.44 2.14 -4.24
C CYS A 272 0.49 1.04 -3.76
N PHE A 273 -0.51 0.68 -4.57
CA PHE A 273 -1.23 -0.55 -4.32
C PHE A 273 -0.28 -1.71 -4.54
N THR A 274 0.26 -2.25 -3.47
CA THR A 274 1.06 -3.48 -3.53
C THR A 274 0.19 -4.71 -3.67
N GLU A 275 -1.11 -4.57 -3.35
CA GLU A 275 -2.17 -5.51 -3.70
C GLU A 275 -3.48 -4.78 -3.95
N LEU A 276 -4.11 -5.08 -5.10
CA LEU A 276 -5.46 -4.69 -5.41
C LEU A 276 -6.16 -5.82 -6.14
N GLY A 277 -7.22 -6.36 -5.56
CA GLY A 277 -7.95 -7.49 -6.16
C GLY A 277 -9.43 -7.47 -5.85
N TYR A 278 -10.21 -8.09 -6.73
CA TYR A 278 -11.62 -8.39 -6.55
C TYR A 278 -11.80 -9.90 -6.59
N LEU A 279 -12.43 -10.48 -5.58
CA LEU A 279 -12.64 -11.91 -5.46
C LEU A 279 -13.86 -12.33 -6.27
N SER A 280 -13.70 -13.28 -7.21
CA SER A 280 -14.81 -13.94 -7.92
C SER A 280 -14.72 -15.47 -7.77
N PRO A 281 -15.73 -16.12 -7.18
CA PRO A 281 -15.77 -17.58 -7.09
C PRO A 281 -16.24 -18.26 -8.37
N GLU A 282 -16.65 -17.51 -9.39
CA GLU A 282 -17.23 -18.05 -10.61
C GLU A 282 -16.30 -19.08 -11.27
N GLY A 283 -16.81 -20.29 -11.52
CA GLY A 283 -16.04 -21.39 -12.09
C GLY A 283 -15.11 -22.14 -11.12
N LEU A 284 -15.07 -21.76 -9.82
CA LEU A 284 -14.16 -22.36 -8.82
C LEU A 284 -14.90 -23.15 -7.71
N GLY A 285 -16.18 -22.88 -7.50
CA GLY A 285 -16.98 -23.47 -6.42
C GLY A 285 -17.28 -22.53 -5.26
N PRO A 286 -17.88 -23.05 -4.15
CA PRO A 286 -18.29 -22.21 -3.04
C PRO A 286 -17.09 -21.62 -2.29
N LEU A 287 -17.26 -20.37 -1.84
CA LEU A 287 -16.27 -19.71 -1.00
C LEU A 287 -16.29 -20.24 0.44
N PRO A 288 -15.15 -20.25 1.15
CA PRO A 288 -15.12 -20.46 2.58
C PRO A 288 -15.92 -19.36 3.32
N ALA A 289 -16.46 -19.69 4.51
CA ALA A 289 -17.39 -18.81 5.24
C ALA A 289 -16.86 -17.37 5.44
N GLY A 290 -15.58 -17.21 5.71
CA GLY A 290 -14.94 -15.88 5.88
C GLY A 290 -14.94 -15.02 4.62
N PHE A 291 -15.17 -15.61 3.43
CA PHE A 291 -15.19 -14.94 2.14
C PHE A 291 -16.56 -14.97 1.44
N ALA A 292 -17.59 -15.47 2.12
CA ALA A 292 -18.94 -15.59 1.56
C ALA A 292 -19.51 -14.26 1.02
N TRP A 293 -19.00 -13.15 1.50
CA TRP A 293 -19.37 -11.80 1.07
C TRP A 293 -19.10 -11.53 -0.44
N ALA A 294 -18.19 -12.27 -1.06
CA ALA A 294 -17.87 -12.15 -2.49
C ALA A 294 -18.64 -13.15 -3.37
N GLY A 295 -19.55 -13.94 -2.80
CA GLY A 295 -20.21 -15.05 -3.49
C GLY A 295 -20.95 -14.72 -4.78
N ASN A 296 -21.34 -13.47 -4.96
CA ASN A 296 -22.08 -12.99 -6.14
C ASN A 296 -21.21 -12.21 -7.15
N VAL A 297 -19.91 -12.08 -6.91
CA VAL A 297 -19.03 -11.36 -7.83
C VAL A 297 -18.68 -12.27 -9.02
N THR A 298 -19.00 -11.79 -10.22
CA THR A 298 -18.70 -12.51 -11.47
C THR A 298 -17.30 -12.17 -11.98
N VAL A 299 -16.74 -13.05 -12.84
CA VAL A 299 -15.48 -12.80 -13.55
C VAL A 299 -15.57 -11.55 -14.43
N ALA A 300 -16.73 -11.29 -15.02
CA ALA A 300 -16.98 -10.09 -15.81
C ALA A 300 -16.90 -8.81 -14.96
N GLN A 301 -17.48 -8.83 -13.75
CA GLN A 301 -17.39 -7.71 -12.80
C GLN A 301 -15.95 -7.53 -12.32
N GLN A 302 -15.24 -8.60 -11.94
CA GLN A 302 -13.83 -8.55 -11.59
C GLN A 302 -13.01 -7.85 -12.68
N ALA A 303 -13.16 -8.28 -13.92
CA ALA A 303 -12.45 -7.71 -15.07
C ALA A 303 -12.76 -6.22 -15.28
N GLN A 304 -14.05 -5.87 -15.25
CA GLN A 304 -14.51 -4.50 -15.43
C GLN A 304 -13.98 -3.58 -14.31
N TRP A 305 -14.09 -4.03 -13.07
CA TRP A 305 -13.68 -3.22 -11.90
C TRP A 305 -12.17 -3.05 -11.82
N LEU A 306 -11.37 -4.07 -12.16
CA LEU A 306 -9.92 -3.93 -12.25
C LEU A 306 -9.50 -2.91 -13.32
N GLY A 307 -10.08 -2.98 -14.51
CA GLY A 307 -9.84 -2.00 -15.56
C GLY A 307 -10.24 -0.58 -15.13
N ARG A 308 -11.39 -0.45 -14.48
CA ARG A 308 -11.88 0.85 -14.00
C ARG A 308 -11.01 1.40 -12.85
N ALA A 309 -10.56 0.54 -11.92
CA ALA A 309 -9.63 0.93 -10.86
C ALA A 309 -8.31 1.46 -11.43
N ALA A 310 -7.77 0.82 -12.47
CA ALA A 310 -6.55 1.29 -13.15
C ALA A 310 -6.75 2.67 -13.81
N GLN A 311 -7.90 2.92 -14.46
CA GLN A 311 -8.24 4.25 -15.01
C GLN A 311 -8.30 5.32 -13.93
N LEU A 312 -9.01 5.04 -12.81
CA LEU A 312 -9.15 5.96 -11.69
C LEU A 312 -7.81 6.22 -11.00
N ALA A 313 -7.00 5.17 -10.81
CA ALA A 313 -5.65 5.29 -10.25
C ALA A 313 -4.80 6.22 -11.11
N ARG A 314 -4.74 5.99 -12.42
CA ARG A 314 -4.00 6.81 -13.38
C ARG A 314 -4.46 8.26 -13.37
N ALA A 315 -5.78 8.50 -13.36
CA ALA A 315 -6.35 9.85 -13.39
C ALA A 315 -6.18 10.60 -12.06
N SER A 316 -5.98 9.91 -10.95
CA SER A 316 -5.97 10.50 -9.60
C SER A 316 -4.78 11.42 -9.34
N GLY A 317 -3.64 11.19 -10.01
CA GLY A 317 -2.37 11.81 -9.67
C GLY A 317 -1.84 11.47 -8.26
N LYS A 318 -2.46 10.50 -7.56
CA LYS A 318 -2.08 10.08 -6.20
C LYS A 318 -1.37 8.73 -6.16
N ILE A 319 -1.60 7.90 -7.17
CA ILE A 319 -1.17 6.50 -7.21
C ILE A 319 -0.04 6.35 -8.22
N ARG A 320 1.09 5.83 -7.76
CA ARG A 320 2.31 5.60 -8.56
C ARG A 320 2.33 4.22 -9.18
N LEU A 321 1.86 3.20 -8.45
CA LEU A 321 1.91 1.80 -8.86
C LEU A 321 0.64 1.09 -8.41
N MET A 322 0.11 0.20 -9.25
CA MET A 322 -0.96 -0.72 -8.91
C MET A 322 -0.56 -2.14 -9.30
N ILE A 323 -0.44 -3.01 -8.29
CA ILE A 323 -0.21 -4.43 -8.47
C ILE A 323 -1.55 -5.17 -8.34
N VAL A 324 -1.96 -5.83 -9.39
CA VAL A 324 -3.14 -6.72 -9.35
C VAL A 324 -2.83 -7.92 -8.47
N TRP A 325 -3.66 -8.13 -7.47
CA TRP A 325 -3.68 -9.32 -6.63
C TRP A 325 -4.76 -10.26 -7.15
N ASN A 326 -4.48 -11.36 -7.86
CA ASN A 326 -3.20 -11.80 -8.37
C ASN A 326 -3.34 -12.21 -9.85
N VAL A 327 -2.25 -12.69 -10.49
CA VAL A 327 -2.26 -13.10 -11.89
C VAL A 327 -2.67 -14.55 -12.07
N ASP A 328 -2.00 -15.50 -11.39
CA ASP A 328 -2.03 -16.94 -11.74
C ASP A 328 -2.01 -17.90 -10.53
N TYR A 329 -2.40 -17.45 -9.35
CA TYR A 329 -2.48 -18.30 -8.16
C TYR A 329 -3.56 -19.37 -8.31
N LYS A 330 -3.29 -20.58 -7.82
CA LYS A 330 -4.16 -21.76 -8.00
C LYS A 330 -4.77 -22.26 -6.69
N VAL A 331 -4.32 -21.75 -5.54
CA VAL A 331 -4.84 -22.18 -4.23
C VAL A 331 -6.28 -21.69 -4.06
N TYR A 332 -7.19 -22.63 -3.79
CA TYR A 332 -8.60 -22.34 -3.53
C TYR A 332 -9.08 -23.21 -2.35
N GLY A 333 -9.01 -22.66 -1.15
CA GLY A 333 -9.33 -23.36 0.10
C GLY A 333 -9.72 -22.36 1.17
N ALA A 334 -9.18 -22.50 2.39
CA ALA A 334 -9.41 -21.54 3.49
C ALA A 334 -9.06 -20.11 3.11
N ASP A 335 -8.06 -19.93 2.23
CA ASP A 335 -7.74 -18.69 1.54
C ASP A 335 -7.99 -18.88 0.03
N PRO A 336 -9.03 -18.26 -0.56
CA PRO A 336 -9.43 -18.50 -1.94
C PRO A 336 -8.63 -17.66 -2.96
N GLN A 337 -7.30 -17.74 -2.94
CA GLN A 337 -6.40 -16.94 -3.76
C GLN A 337 -6.67 -17.05 -5.27
N ALA A 338 -7.04 -18.26 -5.75
CA ALA A 338 -7.41 -18.48 -7.16
C ALA A 338 -8.66 -17.68 -7.58
N GLY A 339 -9.52 -17.29 -6.63
CA GLY A 339 -10.68 -16.45 -6.92
C GLY A 339 -10.31 -15.00 -7.26
N TYR A 340 -9.13 -14.53 -6.84
CA TYR A 340 -8.56 -13.24 -7.22
C TYR A 340 -7.78 -13.31 -8.54
N ALA A 341 -7.36 -14.52 -8.96
CA ALA A 341 -6.54 -14.69 -10.15
C ALA A 341 -7.27 -14.21 -11.42
N ILE A 342 -6.58 -13.35 -12.19
CA ILE A 342 -7.15 -12.83 -13.45
C ILE A 342 -7.05 -13.83 -14.60
N ILE A 343 -6.12 -14.79 -14.51
CA ILE A 343 -6.04 -15.93 -15.42
C ILE A 343 -6.86 -17.05 -14.81
N ARG A 344 -7.94 -17.40 -15.50
CA ARG A 344 -8.90 -18.40 -15.03
C ARG A 344 -8.41 -19.82 -15.30
N PRO A 345 -9.01 -20.87 -14.67
CA PRO A 345 -8.59 -22.26 -14.85
C PRO A 345 -8.62 -22.76 -16.31
N ASP A 346 -9.48 -22.18 -17.15
CA ASP A 346 -9.56 -22.46 -18.58
C ASP A 346 -8.50 -21.71 -19.43
N GLY A 347 -7.62 -20.93 -18.80
CA GLY A 347 -6.60 -20.11 -19.45
C GLY A 347 -7.12 -18.76 -19.97
N SER A 348 -8.40 -18.46 -19.82
CA SER A 348 -8.95 -17.15 -20.22
C SER A 348 -8.50 -16.02 -19.27
N CYS A 349 -8.42 -14.79 -19.80
CA CYS A 349 -8.08 -13.60 -19.03
C CYS A 349 -8.97 -12.42 -19.44
N PRO A 350 -10.24 -12.35 -19.01
CA PRO A 350 -11.10 -11.21 -19.34
C PRO A 350 -10.53 -9.87 -18.82
N ALA A 351 -9.88 -9.87 -17.66
CA ALA A 351 -9.25 -8.68 -17.08
C ALA A 351 -8.06 -8.17 -17.91
N CYS A 352 -7.37 -9.02 -18.67
CA CYS A 352 -6.26 -8.59 -19.52
C CYS A 352 -6.70 -7.55 -20.57
N SER A 353 -7.91 -7.70 -21.11
CA SER A 353 -8.47 -6.77 -22.09
C SER A 353 -8.88 -5.43 -21.46
N THR A 354 -9.56 -5.46 -20.30
CA THR A 354 -10.02 -4.25 -19.61
C THR A 354 -8.90 -3.43 -19.02
N LEU A 355 -7.89 -4.09 -18.42
CA LEU A 355 -6.66 -3.47 -17.92
C LEU A 355 -5.85 -2.87 -19.08
N GLY A 356 -5.64 -3.63 -20.17
CA GLY A 356 -4.91 -3.15 -21.34
C GLY A 356 -5.57 -1.93 -21.99
N ALA A 357 -6.91 -1.87 -22.00
CA ALA A 357 -7.65 -0.69 -22.47
C ALA A 357 -7.45 0.53 -21.53
N ALA A 358 -7.36 0.30 -20.22
CA ALA A 358 -7.14 1.36 -19.23
C ALA A 358 -5.72 1.96 -19.28
N MET A 359 -4.75 1.24 -19.84
CA MET A 359 -3.36 1.67 -19.93
C MET A 359 -3.01 2.41 -21.23
N LYS A 360 -3.91 2.40 -22.21
CA LYS A 360 -3.80 3.20 -23.43
C LYS A 360 -4.21 4.65 -23.17
#